data_fd69f8ef9049afacd558387bf91035ee
#
_entry.id   fd69f8ef9049afacd558387bf91035ee
#
_cell.length_a   1.000
_cell.length_b   1.000
_cell.length_c   1.000
_cell.angle_alpha   90.00
_cell.angle_beta   90.00
_cell.angle_gamma   90.00
#
_symmetry.space_group_name_H-M   'P 1'
#
loop_
_entity.id
_entity.type
_entity.pdbx_description
1 polymer ?
#
loop_
_entity_poly.entity_id
_entity_poly.type
_entity_poly.pdbx_seq_one_letter_code
_entity_poly.pdbx_strand_id
1 'polypeptide(L)' 'MQIYMKIVDCFMYYDEDNLLDLRLNILNKYVDKFIIVESKFAHSGNLKNKNFDIENFKEFKNKIDYYFX' A
#
# COMPACT_ATOMS: atom_id res chain seq x y z
N MET A 1 24.71 -17.46 -14.62
CA MET A 1 24.52 -16.42 -13.60
C MET A 1 23.06 -16.00 -13.50
N GLN A 2 22.59 -15.87 -12.29
CA GLN A 2 21.23 -15.42 -12.03
C GLN A 2 21.24 -14.03 -11.44
N ILE A 3 20.37 -13.19 -11.97
CA ILE A 3 20.21 -11.84 -11.44
C ILE A 3 18.86 -11.74 -10.78
N TYR A 4 18.88 -11.37 -9.52
CA TYR A 4 17.63 -11.19 -8.76
C TYR A 4 17.33 -9.71 -8.66
N MET A 5 16.16 -9.34 -9.10
CA MET A 5 15.70 -7.96 -9.00
C MET A 5 14.46 -7.91 -8.14
N LYS A 6 14.47 -7.00 -7.19
CA LYS A 6 13.30 -6.75 -6.39
C LYS A 6 12.49 -5.63 -7.00
N ILE A 7 11.21 -5.87 -7.15
CA ILE A 7 10.31 -4.86 -7.67
C ILE A 7 9.44 -4.38 -6.52
N VAL A 8 9.49 -3.07 -6.27
CA VAL A 8 8.77 -2.44 -5.18
C VAL A 8 7.80 -1.44 -5.76
N ASP A 9 6.54 -1.53 -5.34
CA ASP A 9 5.51 -0.58 -5.73
C ASP A 9 5.19 0.31 -4.54
N CYS A 10 5.47 1.59 -4.67
CA CYS A 10 5.28 2.56 -3.59
C CYS A 10 4.22 3.56 -4.00
N PHE A 11 3.19 3.74 -3.17
CA PHE A 11 2.14 4.66 -3.54
C PHE A 11 1.44 5.23 -2.31
N MET A 12 0.70 6.33 -2.56
CA MET A 12 -0.06 6.99 -1.51
C MET A 12 -1.46 6.39 -1.42
N TYR A 13 -1.91 6.20 -0.20
CA TYR A 13 -3.25 5.70 0.07
C TYR A 13 -4.18 6.89 0.37
N TYR A 14 -5.27 6.98 -0.36
CA TYR A 14 -6.25 8.06 -0.22
C TYR A 14 -7.63 7.53 0.15
N ASP A 15 -7.65 6.51 0.98
CA ASP A 15 -8.91 6.00 1.53
C ASP A 15 -9.85 5.44 0.44
N GLU A 16 -9.25 4.75 -0.53
CA GLU A 16 -10.00 4.13 -1.62
C GLU A 16 -9.67 2.65 -1.67
N ASP A 17 -10.34 1.88 -0.81
CA ASP A 17 -10.02 0.47 -0.68
C ASP A 17 -10.30 -0.34 -1.93
N ASN A 18 -11.35 0.01 -2.68
CA ASN A 18 -11.63 -0.73 -3.92
C ASN A 18 -10.52 -0.55 -4.94
N LEU A 19 -10.01 0.65 -5.06
CA LEU A 19 -8.92 0.91 -5.98
C LEU A 19 -7.64 0.23 -5.52
N LEU A 20 -7.39 0.25 -4.22
CA LEU A 20 -6.23 -0.41 -3.67
C LEU A 20 -6.30 -1.91 -3.88
N ASP A 21 -7.47 -2.49 -3.66
CA ASP A 21 -7.66 -3.92 -3.85
C ASP A 21 -7.37 -4.32 -5.29
N LEU A 22 -7.84 -3.52 -6.23
CA LEU A 22 -7.59 -3.78 -7.64
C LEU A 22 -6.09 -3.72 -7.94
N ARG A 23 -5.43 -2.70 -7.43
CA ARG A 23 -4.01 -2.53 -7.66
C ARG A 23 -3.19 -3.69 -7.11
N LEU A 24 -3.48 -4.09 -5.88
CA LEU A 24 -2.77 -5.21 -5.27
C LEU A 24 -2.96 -6.49 -6.06
N ASN A 25 -4.19 -6.77 -6.48
CA ASN A 25 -4.47 -7.99 -7.21
C ASN A 25 -3.81 -8.01 -8.58
N ILE A 26 -3.80 -6.89 -9.28
CA ILE A 26 -3.20 -6.84 -10.60
C ILE A 26 -1.69 -6.97 -10.53
N LEU A 27 -1.07 -6.31 -9.56
CA LEU A 27 0.39 -6.23 -9.51
C LEU A 27 1.04 -7.33 -8.67
N ASN A 28 0.26 -8.10 -7.94
CA ASN A 28 0.82 -9.03 -6.97
C ASN A 28 1.88 -9.97 -7.55
N LYS A 29 1.65 -10.48 -8.75
CA LYS A 29 2.59 -11.45 -9.29
C LYS A 29 3.86 -10.82 -9.85
N TYR A 30 3.88 -9.49 -9.99
CA TYR A 30 5.04 -8.80 -10.53
C TYR A 30 5.86 -8.10 -9.46
N VAL A 31 5.28 -7.88 -8.29
CA VAL A 31 5.85 -7.00 -7.26
C VAL A 31 6.25 -7.84 -6.06
N ASP A 32 7.43 -7.58 -5.54
CA ASP A 32 7.91 -8.28 -4.36
C ASP A 32 7.45 -7.60 -3.08
N LYS A 33 7.22 -6.29 -3.13
CA LYS A 33 6.87 -5.53 -1.95
C LYS A 33 6.02 -4.32 -2.33
N PHE A 34 4.96 -4.09 -1.58
CA PHE A 34 4.15 -2.88 -1.70
C PHE A 34 4.45 -1.97 -0.53
N ILE A 35 4.76 -0.72 -0.80
CA ILE A 35 4.94 0.28 0.25
C ILE A 35 3.76 1.24 0.15
N ILE A 36 2.96 1.27 1.20
CA ILE A 36 1.75 2.09 1.24
C ILE A 36 1.97 3.21 2.25
N VAL A 37 1.80 4.44 1.79
CA VAL A 37 1.98 5.61 2.64
C VAL A 37 0.65 6.33 2.76
N GLU A 38 0.25 6.60 3.98
CA GLU A 38 -0.96 7.37 4.25
C GLU A 38 -0.58 8.63 5.00
N SER A 39 -1.03 9.79 4.52
CA SER A 39 -0.75 11.05 5.19
C SER A 39 -1.61 11.19 6.42
N LYS A 40 -1.02 11.73 7.49
CA LYS A 40 -1.82 12.03 8.67
C LYS A 40 -2.53 13.38 8.56
N PHE A 41 -2.39 14.07 7.43
CA PHE A 41 -3.10 15.31 7.17
C PHE A 41 -4.07 15.12 6.02
N ALA A 42 -5.30 15.57 6.21
CA ALA A 42 -6.28 15.59 5.14
C ALA A 42 -5.92 16.68 4.13
N HIS A 43 -6.63 16.66 3.01
CA HIS A 43 -6.40 17.71 1.99
C HIS A 43 -6.66 19.10 2.53
N SER A 44 -7.51 19.21 3.54
CA SER A 44 -7.79 20.50 4.18
C SER A 44 -6.64 20.97 5.04
N GLY A 45 -5.67 20.11 5.33
CA GLY A 45 -4.58 20.43 6.22
C GLY A 45 -4.80 20.02 7.65
N ASN A 46 -5.98 19.52 7.97
CA ASN A 46 -6.27 19.08 9.34
C ASN A 46 -5.74 17.67 9.57
N LEU A 47 -5.39 17.40 10.81
CA LEU A 47 -5.00 16.04 11.19
C LEU A 47 -6.16 15.09 11.00
N LYS A 48 -5.85 13.89 10.58
CA LYS A 48 -6.87 12.86 10.44
C LYS A 48 -6.40 11.56 11.07
N ASN A 49 -7.34 10.67 11.30
CA ASN A 49 -7.03 9.35 11.79
C ASN A 49 -6.62 8.45 10.64
N LYS A 50 -5.89 7.41 11.00
CA LYS A 50 -5.49 6.40 10.06
C LYS A 50 -6.73 5.67 9.52
N ASN A 51 -6.80 5.50 8.19
CA ASN A 51 -7.92 4.80 7.56
C ASN A 51 -7.53 3.43 7.02
N PHE A 52 -6.26 3.24 6.70
CA PHE A 52 -5.82 1.96 6.16
C PHE A 52 -5.94 0.86 7.21
N ASP A 53 -6.47 -0.28 6.82
CA ASP A 53 -6.60 -1.42 7.70
C ASP A 53 -6.05 -2.65 6.98
N ILE A 54 -4.93 -3.15 7.48
CA ILE A 54 -4.26 -4.30 6.86
C ILE A 54 -5.14 -5.54 6.85
N GLU A 55 -6.08 -5.64 7.79
CA GLU A 55 -6.95 -6.80 7.84
C GLU A 55 -7.87 -6.91 6.63
N ASN A 56 -8.15 -5.80 5.97
CA ASN A 56 -8.92 -5.82 4.74
C ASN A 56 -8.13 -6.38 3.57
N PHE A 57 -6.82 -6.48 3.73
CA PHE A 57 -5.91 -6.93 2.67
C PHE A 57 -4.97 -8.01 3.16
N LYS A 58 -5.45 -8.85 4.08
CA LYS A 58 -4.56 -9.77 4.78
C LYS A 58 -3.91 -10.80 3.90
N GLU A 59 -4.47 -11.09 2.73
CA GLU A 59 -3.82 -12.04 1.83
C GLU A 59 -2.53 -11.46 1.24
N PHE A 60 -2.34 -10.14 1.34
CA PHE A 60 -1.11 -9.50 0.89
C PHE A 60 -0.24 -9.02 2.04
N LYS A 61 -0.60 -9.42 3.25
CA LYS A 61 0.00 -8.86 4.46
C LYS A 61 1.52 -9.00 4.48
N ASN A 62 2.04 -10.12 4.02
CA ASN A 62 3.48 -10.35 4.07
C ASN A 62 4.24 -9.50 3.04
N LYS A 63 3.54 -8.89 2.11
CA LYS A 63 4.17 -8.05 1.09
C LYS A 63 3.99 -6.56 1.35
N ILE A 64 3.22 -6.18 2.34
CA ILE A 64 2.88 -4.77 2.56
C ILE A 64 3.69 -4.18 3.69
N ASP A 65 4.35 -3.06 3.42
CA ASP A 65 4.90 -2.17 4.44
C ASP A 65 4.05 -0.91 4.44
N TYR A 66 3.53 -0.56 5.61
CA TYR A 66 2.63 0.57 5.73
C TYR A 66 3.23 1.66 6.60
N TYR A 67 3.11 2.92 6.17
CA TYR A 67 3.61 4.07 6.90
C TYR A 67 2.53 5.14 7.00
N PHE A 68 2.35 5.61 8.21
CA PHE A 68 1.42 6.69 8.48
C PHE A 68 2.24 7.91 8.85
N UNK A 69 2.26 8.53 8.00
CA UNK A 69 3.18 9.59 8.19
C UNK A 69 2.71 10.89 7.98
#